data_24b4399245687558c18b5950a9c5e5b9
#
_entry.id   24b4399245687558c18b5950a9c5e5b9
#
_cell.length_a   1.000
_cell.length_b   1.000
_cell.length_c   1.000
_cell.angle_alpha   90.00
_cell.angle_beta   90.00
_cell.angle_gamma   90.00
#
_symmetry.space_group_name_H-M   'P 1'
#
loop_
_entity.id
_entity.type
_entity.pdbx_description
1 polymer ?
#
loop_
_entity_poly.entity_id
_entity_poly.type
_entity_poly.pdbx_seq_one_letter_code
_entity_poly.pdbx_strand_id
1 'polypeptide(L)'
;MRKVLFALLLVALAISAHAQWRVRAIRIPQQFVTVRPAKVGAPSSLSVQGLAPQQTALIYDNYPNDDSAPHLFYYDPTGNGEKAGESWWVDYDNVGAGGEVRSFEFTAEVTDSDVPIRIYFFRNVTPTQPPSLNNLVPLKNSPGSAVFEVTAQSAGHYTFTVTLPSALYFDVSGDIGWSVVKPNNMGLYFVTWDFNAPIGRRDAYLSIDGGSSWELTEFFGHPVANFTIRLIGIPASTNATLFGNVGLEDFGFAVQPPKDTSEPENDAFLPMLEVELRQPGTSNVVRTFYTTPYATEQPDGSHAYSYLLPVVPEGTYDIAFRADHWLRKVVPNVTVATVAMVDVDLPNADIDGDNEVTLFDFGALVAAFGSLAGDLNWNFNADLDGDLEVTLFDFGILVRNFGLIGDE
;
A
#
# COMPACT_ATOMS: atom_id res chain seq x y z
N MET A 1 -26.24 35.85 31.90
CA MET A 1 -25.57 34.59 32.32
C MET A 1 -25.58 33.51 31.22
N ARG A 2 -26.71 33.22 30.52
CA ARG A 2 -26.72 32.19 29.46
C ARG A 2 -25.78 32.44 28.23
N LYS A 3 -25.57 33.71 27.82
CA LYS A 3 -24.69 34.04 26.68
C LYS A 3 -23.21 33.92 27.02
N VAL A 4 -22.81 34.13 28.28
CA VAL A 4 -21.41 33.97 28.71
C VAL A 4 -21.05 32.48 28.85
N LEU A 5 -22.01 31.63 29.24
CA LEU A 5 -21.81 30.18 29.34
C LEU A 5 -21.61 29.54 27.96
N PHE A 6 -22.33 30.05 26.93
CA PHE A 6 -22.19 29.54 25.54
C PHE A 6 -20.85 29.94 24.90
N ALA A 7 -20.38 31.15 25.20
CA ALA A 7 -19.04 31.61 24.73
C ALA A 7 -17.90 30.84 25.41
N LEU A 8 -18.03 30.53 26.70
CA LEU A 8 -17.07 29.71 27.44
C LEU A 8 -17.07 28.26 26.98
N LEU A 9 -18.25 27.70 26.60
CA LEU A 9 -18.34 26.34 26.05
C LEU A 9 -17.74 26.25 24.64
N LEU A 10 -17.94 27.26 23.79
CA LEU A 10 -17.33 27.34 22.46
C LEU A 10 -15.82 27.53 22.51
N VAL A 11 -15.33 28.35 23.46
CA VAL A 11 -13.89 28.54 23.68
C VAL A 11 -13.26 27.27 24.27
N ALA A 12 -13.95 26.56 25.17
CA ALA A 12 -13.46 25.27 25.69
C ALA A 12 -13.47 24.18 24.60
N LEU A 13 -14.46 24.14 23.70
CA LEU A 13 -14.48 23.24 22.54
C LEU A 13 -13.38 23.60 21.51
N ALA A 14 -13.14 24.89 21.25
CA ALA A 14 -12.07 25.34 20.38
C ALA A 14 -10.67 25.05 20.99
N ILE A 15 -10.52 25.18 22.32
CA ILE A 15 -9.27 24.87 23.01
C ILE A 15 -9.05 23.34 23.03
N SER A 16 -10.09 22.51 23.13
CA SER A 16 -9.96 21.05 23.05
C SER A 16 -9.62 20.59 21.64
N ALA A 17 -10.18 21.20 20.59
CA ALA A 17 -9.83 20.91 19.21
C ALA A 17 -8.37 21.27 18.85
N HIS A 18 -7.83 22.37 19.42
CA HIS A 18 -6.43 22.76 19.21
C HIS A 18 -5.43 21.98 20.09
N ALA A 19 -5.88 21.31 21.13
CA ALA A 19 -5.00 20.53 22.01
C ALA A 19 -4.68 19.13 21.48
N GLN A 20 -5.47 18.60 20.54
CA GLN A 20 -5.28 17.25 19.98
C GLN A 20 -4.02 17.11 19.10
N TRP A 21 -3.50 18.22 18.55
CA TRP A 21 -2.41 18.20 17.56
C TRP A 21 -1.00 18.34 18.15
N ARG A 22 -0.83 18.33 19.46
CA ARG A 22 0.47 18.45 20.10
C ARG A 22 1.06 17.12 20.53
N VAL A 23 1.07 16.13 19.63
CA VAL A 23 1.94 14.97 19.83
C VAL A 23 3.38 15.47 19.65
N ARG A 24 4.17 15.37 20.72
CA ARG A 24 5.58 15.78 20.66
C ARG A 24 6.36 14.75 19.84
N ALA A 25 6.74 15.11 18.64
CA ALA A 25 7.65 14.30 17.83
C ALA A 25 9.03 14.23 18.52
N ILE A 26 9.64 13.06 18.43
CA ILE A 26 10.99 12.80 18.94
C ILE A 26 11.97 13.14 17.83
N ARG A 27 12.75 14.21 18.03
CA ARG A 27 13.79 14.57 17.07
C ARG A 27 14.90 13.52 17.09
N ILE A 28 15.15 12.94 15.92
CA ILE A 28 16.23 11.97 15.73
C ILE A 28 17.50 12.73 15.40
N PRO A 29 18.58 12.57 16.19
CA PRO A 29 19.88 13.18 15.88
C PRO A 29 20.41 12.69 14.54
N GLN A 30 21.05 13.59 13.77
CA GLN A 30 21.51 13.33 12.39
C GLN A 30 22.43 12.09 12.28
N GLN A 31 23.20 11.78 13.31
CA GLN A 31 24.05 10.59 13.34
C GLN A 31 23.29 9.25 13.23
N PHE A 32 21.99 9.24 13.48
CA PHE A 32 21.10 8.08 13.32
C PHE A 32 20.28 8.11 12.04
N VAL A 33 20.51 9.11 11.17
CA VAL A 33 19.81 9.26 9.90
C VAL A 33 20.81 9.18 8.77
N THR A 34 20.64 8.19 7.91
CA THR A 34 21.37 8.10 6.64
C THR A 34 20.44 8.60 5.55
N VAL A 35 20.90 9.58 4.78
CA VAL A 35 20.16 10.14 3.64
C VAL A 35 20.93 9.80 2.37
N ARG A 36 20.25 9.21 1.41
CA ARG A 36 20.82 8.90 0.10
C ARG A 36 19.87 9.42 -0.97
N PRO A 37 20.36 9.91 -2.14
CA PRO A 37 19.49 10.20 -3.26
C PRO A 37 18.63 8.98 -3.54
N ALA A 38 17.32 9.16 -3.63
CA ALA A 38 16.44 8.11 -4.11
C ALA A 38 16.82 7.87 -5.57
N LYS A 39 17.28 6.68 -5.88
CA LYS A 39 17.43 6.27 -7.25
C LYS A 39 16.04 5.93 -7.75
N VAL A 40 15.66 6.53 -8.85
CA VAL A 40 14.59 6.00 -9.67
C VAL A 40 15.08 4.63 -10.08
N GLY A 41 14.48 3.58 -9.54
CA GLY A 41 14.72 2.24 -9.98
C GLY A 41 15.97 1.50 -9.46
N ALA A 42 16.36 1.52 -8.20
CA ALA A 42 17.38 0.58 -7.72
C ALA A 42 16.86 -0.29 -6.58
N PRO A 43 16.84 -1.63 -6.71
CA PRO A 43 16.63 -2.47 -5.56
C PRO A 43 17.70 -2.11 -4.53
N SER A 44 17.26 -1.70 -3.35
CA SER A 44 18.19 -1.52 -2.25
C SER A 44 18.73 -2.90 -1.89
N SER A 45 19.89 -3.27 -2.41
CA SER A 45 20.63 -4.37 -1.83
C SER A 45 20.88 -4.00 -0.36
N LEU A 46 20.10 -4.62 0.54
CA LEU A 46 20.28 -4.49 1.98
C LEU A 46 21.67 -5.03 2.35
N SER A 47 22.67 -4.18 2.28
CA SER A 47 23.84 -4.38 3.13
C SER A 47 23.46 -3.83 4.51
N VAL A 48 22.95 -4.68 5.37
CA VAL A 48 22.82 -4.39 6.81
C VAL A 48 24.23 -4.33 7.40
N GLN A 49 24.98 -3.28 7.04
CA GLN A 49 26.30 -3.02 7.62
C GLN A 49 26.12 -2.22 8.90
N GLY A 50 26.38 -2.84 10.03
CA GLY A 50 26.61 -2.18 11.30
C GLY A 50 25.66 -2.44 12.44
N LEU A 51 24.70 -3.36 12.33
CA LEU A 51 23.89 -3.78 13.47
C LEU A 51 24.54 -4.98 14.17
N ALA A 52 24.64 -4.91 15.50
CA ALA A 52 25.20 -5.96 16.33
C ALA A 52 24.43 -7.32 16.18
N PRO A 53 25.02 -8.47 16.52
CA PRO A 53 24.62 -9.80 16.07
C PRO A 53 23.41 -10.37 16.80
N GLN A 54 22.26 -9.74 16.70
CA GLN A 54 20.95 -10.40 16.75
C GLN A 54 20.35 -10.13 15.38
N GLN A 55 19.97 -11.19 14.68
CA GLN A 55 19.52 -11.13 13.28
C GLN A 55 18.40 -10.12 13.11
N THR A 56 18.75 -8.91 12.70
CA THR A 56 17.77 -7.95 12.21
C THR A 56 17.34 -8.38 10.83
N ALA A 57 16.04 -8.45 10.61
CA ALA A 57 15.42 -8.85 9.36
C ALA A 57 14.31 -7.88 8.99
N LEU A 58 13.75 -8.06 7.82
CA LEU A 58 12.57 -7.31 7.40
C LEU A 58 11.36 -7.74 8.23
N ILE A 59 10.62 -6.75 8.73
CA ILE A 59 9.33 -6.91 9.39
C ILE A 59 8.21 -6.61 8.39
N TYR A 60 8.41 -5.58 7.56
CA TYR A 60 7.51 -5.14 6.51
C TYR A 60 8.30 -4.41 5.43
N ASP A 61 7.92 -4.59 4.17
CA ASP A 61 8.56 -3.95 3.03
C ASP A 61 7.57 -3.79 1.88
N ASN A 62 7.19 -2.56 1.59
CA ASN A 62 6.42 -2.19 0.40
C ASN A 62 7.24 -1.39 -0.61
N TYR A 63 8.57 -1.40 -0.49
CA TYR A 63 9.44 -0.83 -1.51
C TYR A 63 9.36 -1.66 -2.78
N PRO A 64 9.30 -1.01 -3.93
CA PRO A 64 9.28 -1.70 -5.20
C PRO A 64 10.61 -2.42 -5.47
N ASN A 65 10.49 -3.53 -6.18
CA ASN A 65 11.63 -4.39 -6.50
C ASN A 65 12.25 -4.09 -7.87
N ASP A 66 11.63 -3.22 -8.65
CA ASP A 66 12.06 -2.93 -10.03
C ASP A 66 12.65 -1.53 -10.17
N ASP A 67 13.76 -1.45 -10.91
CA ASP A 67 14.48 -0.22 -11.24
C ASP A 67 13.80 0.61 -12.34
N SER A 68 12.83 0.06 -13.06
CA SER A 68 12.26 0.65 -14.27
C SER A 68 10.90 1.30 -14.06
N ALA A 69 10.29 1.12 -12.89
CA ALA A 69 8.94 1.63 -12.65
C ALA A 69 8.90 3.16 -12.51
N PRO A 70 7.91 3.82 -13.10
CA PRO A 70 7.69 5.23 -12.88
C PRO A 70 7.28 5.48 -11.45
N HIS A 71 7.93 6.44 -10.82
CA HIS A 71 7.51 6.95 -9.54
C HIS A 71 6.37 7.94 -9.75
N LEU A 72 5.20 7.72 -9.15
CA LEU A 72 4.24 8.77 -8.97
C LEU A 72 4.59 9.56 -7.70
N PHE A 73 4.75 10.85 -7.89
CA PHE A 73 4.89 11.79 -6.79
C PHE A 73 3.53 12.32 -6.45
N TYR A 74 3.07 12.06 -5.24
CA TYR A 74 1.90 12.78 -4.77
C TYR A 74 2.31 14.17 -4.28
N TYR A 75 1.83 15.19 -4.98
CA TYR A 75 1.98 16.59 -4.58
C TYR A 75 0.73 17.06 -3.86
N ASP A 76 0.89 17.46 -2.61
CA ASP A 76 -0.16 18.16 -1.89
C ASP A 76 0.10 19.67 -1.92
N PRO A 77 -0.60 20.42 -2.79
CA PRO A 77 -0.43 21.87 -2.89
C PRO A 77 -0.91 22.62 -1.64
N THR A 78 -1.69 21.98 -0.76
CA THR A 78 -2.16 22.59 0.49
C THR A 78 -1.17 22.39 1.64
N GLY A 79 -0.11 21.59 1.40
CA GLY A 79 0.94 21.36 2.35
C GLY A 79 0.55 20.32 3.40
N ASN A 80 0.59 19.06 3.09
CA ASN A 80 0.42 17.89 3.95
C ASN A 80 0.98 18.08 5.37
N GLY A 81 0.30 18.89 6.15
CA GLY A 81 0.78 19.43 7.40
C GLY A 81 -0.13 19.14 8.60
N GLU A 82 0.35 19.55 9.77
CA GLU A 82 -0.32 19.32 11.05
C GLU A 82 -1.29 20.45 11.42
N LYS A 83 -1.55 21.38 10.51
CA LYS A 83 -2.47 22.49 10.77
C LYS A 83 -3.88 22.17 10.31
N ALA A 84 -4.85 22.73 11.02
CA ALA A 84 -6.25 22.62 10.62
C ALA A 84 -6.45 23.20 9.21
N GLY A 85 -7.06 22.41 8.32
CA GLY A 85 -7.27 22.77 6.91
C GLY A 85 -6.15 22.35 5.96
N GLU A 86 -5.10 21.67 6.46
CA GLU A 86 -4.07 21.05 5.63
C GLU A 86 -4.41 19.56 5.40
N SER A 87 -4.02 19.03 4.24
CA SER A 87 -4.21 17.63 3.92
C SER A 87 -3.22 16.76 4.67
N TRP A 88 -3.71 15.65 5.15
CA TRP A 88 -2.91 14.62 5.81
C TRP A 88 -3.28 13.26 5.26
N TRP A 89 -2.31 12.55 4.70
CA TRP A 89 -2.47 11.20 4.19
C TRP A 89 -1.91 10.17 5.15
N VAL A 90 -2.64 9.08 5.34
CA VAL A 90 -2.19 7.93 6.11
C VAL A 90 -2.40 6.68 5.27
N ASP A 91 -1.32 6.03 4.93
CA ASP A 91 -1.32 4.71 4.34
C ASP A 91 -1.39 3.63 5.42
N TYR A 92 -1.86 2.44 5.09
CA TYR A 92 -2.03 1.37 6.06
C TYR A 92 -1.97 -0.01 5.43
N ASP A 93 -1.56 -0.99 6.24
CA ASP A 93 -1.53 -2.40 5.85
C ASP A 93 -1.49 -3.32 7.08
N ASN A 94 -1.64 -4.62 6.84
CA ASN A 94 -1.51 -5.64 7.87
C ASN A 94 -0.11 -6.25 7.86
N VAL A 95 0.66 -6.03 8.91
CA VAL A 95 2.03 -6.56 9.05
C VAL A 95 2.08 -7.95 9.70
N GLY A 96 0.93 -8.60 9.91
CA GLY A 96 0.82 -9.93 10.50
C GLY A 96 1.33 -9.98 11.93
N ALA A 97 2.21 -10.94 12.24
CA ALA A 97 2.83 -11.05 13.56
C ALA A 97 3.72 -9.84 13.90
N GLY A 98 4.21 -9.15 12.88
CA GLY A 98 5.04 -7.95 13.02
C GLY A 98 6.37 -8.19 13.70
N GLY A 99 6.73 -7.33 14.66
CA GLY A 99 7.98 -7.44 15.41
C GLY A 99 8.43 -6.15 16.07
N GLU A 100 9.64 -6.18 16.64
CA GLU A 100 10.29 -5.03 17.25
C GLU A 100 11.04 -4.22 16.18
N VAL A 101 10.56 -3.02 15.86
CA VAL A 101 11.18 -2.11 14.90
C VAL A 101 12.39 -1.43 15.54
N ARG A 102 13.53 -1.54 14.87
CA ARG A 102 14.83 -0.94 15.26
C ARG A 102 15.33 0.08 14.25
N SER A 103 14.86 -0.02 13.02
CA SER A 103 15.15 0.91 11.94
C SER A 103 13.97 0.94 10.98
N PHE A 104 13.80 2.06 10.28
CA PHE A 104 12.85 2.15 9.20
C PHE A 104 13.39 3.02 8.07
N GLU A 105 12.90 2.77 6.87
CA GLU A 105 13.20 3.56 5.69
C GLU A 105 11.90 4.14 5.13
N PHE A 106 11.99 5.32 4.55
CA PHE A 106 10.93 5.96 3.77
C PHE A 106 11.54 6.85 2.70
N THR A 107 10.76 7.18 1.68
CA THR A 107 11.19 8.05 0.59
C THR A 107 10.35 9.33 0.59
N ALA A 108 11.01 10.45 0.36
CA ALA A 108 10.34 11.75 0.21
C ALA A 108 11.11 12.67 -0.71
N GLU A 109 10.39 13.51 -1.42
CA GLU A 109 10.95 14.67 -2.11
C GLU A 109 10.78 15.92 -1.26
N VAL A 110 11.82 16.72 -1.19
CA VAL A 110 11.88 17.94 -0.39
C VAL A 110 12.30 19.10 -1.29
N THR A 111 11.51 20.15 -1.31
CA THR A 111 11.76 21.31 -2.20
C THR A 111 12.69 22.36 -1.62
N ASP A 112 12.94 22.30 -0.32
CA ASP A 112 13.75 23.27 0.39
C ASP A 112 14.83 22.61 1.29
N SER A 113 15.78 23.38 1.77
CA SER A 113 16.77 22.94 2.77
C SER A 113 16.22 23.05 4.20
N ASP A 114 16.79 22.23 5.08
CA ASP A 114 16.49 22.21 6.51
C ASP A 114 15.01 21.97 6.85
N VAL A 115 14.34 21.17 6.00
CA VAL A 115 12.93 20.82 6.19
C VAL A 115 12.79 19.73 7.24
N PRO A 116 12.04 19.97 8.33
CA PRO A 116 11.67 18.91 9.25
C PRO A 116 10.59 18.01 8.61
N ILE A 117 10.76 16.71 8.73
CA ILE A 117 9.84 15.68 8.27
C ILE A 117 9.44 14.87 9.47
N ARG A 118 8.17 14.67 9.70
CA ARG A 118 7.64 13.81 10.77
C ARG A 118 7.04 12.56 10.24
N ILE A 119 7.35 11.46 10.90
CA ILE A 119 6.84 10.14 10.59
C ILE A 119 6.01 9.67 11.78
N TYR A 120 4.76 9.30 11.50
CA TYR A 120 3.79 8.79 12.48
C TYR A 120 3.54 7.32 12.21
N PHE A 121 3.45 6.54 13.28
CA PHE A 121 3.00 5.15 13.21
C PHE A 121 1.75 4.97 14.05
N PHE A 122 0.72 4.39 13.43
CA PHE A 122 -0.59 4.14 14.02
C PHE A 122 -0.82 2.63 14.14
N ARG A 123 -1.63 2.21 15.06
CA ARG A 123 -2.15 0.85 15.22
C ARG A 123 -3.64 0.80 14.95
N ASN A 124 -4.12 -0.37 14.54
CA ASN A 124 -5.53 -0.62 14.27
C ASN A 124 -6.13 0.32 13.20
N VAL A 125 -5.41 0.51 12.10
CA VAL A 125 -5.92 1.24 10.93
C VAL A 125 -6.39 0.22 9.90
N THR A 126 -7.69 0.24 9.58
CA THR A 126 -8.34 -0.68 8.64
C THR A 126 -9.29 0.09 7.73
N PRO A 127 -9.85 -0.49 6.65
CA PRO A 127 -10.83 0.19 5.81
C PRO A 127 -12.06 0.75 6.56
N THR A 128 -12.34 0.24 7.76
CA THR A 128 -13.47 0.65 8.59
C THR A 128 -13.05 1.37 9.86
N GLN A 129 -11.77 1.46 10.15
CA GLN A 129 -11.23 2.09 11.34
C GLN A 129 -10.13 3.09 10.96
N PRO A 130 -10.48 4.38 10.84
CA PRO A 130 -9.55 5.41 10.45
C PRO A 130 -8.44 5.63 11.49
N PRO A 131 -7.31 6.25 11.07
CA PRO A 131 -6.24 6.61 11.98
C PRO A 131 -6.71 7.58 13.06
N SER A 132 -6.09 7.49 14.23
CA SER A 132 -6.39 8.37 15.36
C SER A 132 -5.11 8.64 16.16
N LEU A 133 -4.91 9.86 16.61
CA LEU A 133 -3.79 10.20 17.50
C LEU A 133 -3.85 9.45 18.85
N ASN A 134 -5.02 8.92 19.22
CA ASN A 134 -5.14 8.03 20.38
C ASN A 134 -4.63 6.61 20.10
N ASN A 135 -4.45 6.26 18.83
CA ASN A 135 -4.01 4.96 18.36
C ASN A 135 -2.56 4.97 17.85
N LEU A 136 -1.75 5.95 18.25
CA LEU A 136 -0.32 5.94 17.95
C LEU A 136 0.35 4.71 18.57
N VAL A 137 1.33 4.15 17.85
CA VAL A 137 2.13 3.03 18.36
C VAL A 137 2.96 3.53 19.55
N PRO A 138 2.89 2.89 20.73
CA PRO A 138 3.71 3.29 21.88
C PRO A 138 5.16 2.86 21.69
N LEU A 139 6.09 3.62 22.29
CA LEU A 139 7.47 3.17 22.41
C LEU A 139 7.56 2.02 23.44
N LYS A 140 8.45 1.08 23.18
CA LYS A 140 8.63 -0.11 24.02
C LYS A 140 9.37 0.19 25.33
N ASN A 141 10.43 0.98 25.23
CA ASN A 141 11.42 1.15 26.30
C ASN A 141 11.40 2.55 26.93
N SER A 142 10.52 3.43 26.50
CA SER A 142 10.39 4.78 27.04
C SER A 142 8.96 5.28 26.95
N PRO A 143 8.57 6.27 27.77
CA PRO A 143 7.27 6.92 27.61
C PRO A 143 7.18 7.65 26.26
N GLY A 144 5.99 7.59 25.62
CA GLY A 144 5.70 8.27 24.37
C GLY A 144 5.25 7.35 23.26
N SER A 145 5.09 7.93 22.09
CA SER A 145 4.61 7.24 20.90
C SER A 145 5.65 7.30 19.79
N ALA A 146 5.57 6.37 18.84
CA ALA A 146 6.40 6.29 17.66
C ALA A 146 6.06 7.43 16.66
N VAL A 147 6.46 8.63 17.02
CA VAL A 147 6.40 9.84 16.21
C VAL A 147 7.79 10.44 16.17
N PHE A 148 8.41 10.42 15.01
CA PHE A 148 9.80 10.80 14.83
C PHE A 148 9.93 12.02 13.92
N GLU A 149 10.91 12.87 14.18
CA GLU A 149 11.25 14.01 13.34
C GLU A 149 12.69 13.87 12.85
N VAL A 150 12.86 13.91 11.53
CA VAL A 150 14.17 13.99 10.87
C VAL A 150 14.25 15.29 10.09
N THR A 151 15.46 15.73 9.74
CA THR A 151 15.66 16.96 8.97
C THR A 151 16.33 16.64 7.65
N ALA A 152 15.69 17.02 6.54
CA ALA A 152 16.31 17.02 5.22
C ALA A 152 17.17 18.28 5.07
N GLN A 153 18.47 18.10 4.82
CA GLN A 153 19.44 19.19 4.80
C GLN A 153 19.46 19.98 3.48
N SER A 154 18.92 19.38 2.40
CA SER A 154 18.87 20.00 1.07
C SER A 154 17.63 19.56 0.32
N ALA A 155 17.23 20.37 -0.66
CA ALA A 155 16.19 19.99 -1.60
C ALA A 155 16.62 18.78 -2.45
N GLY A 156 15.67 17.92 -2.78
CA GLY A 156 15.88 16.74 -3.62
C GLY A 156 14.98 15.56 -3.23
N HIS A 157 15.10 14.49 -3.98
CA HIS A 157 14.40 13.24 -3.77
C HIS A 157 15.31 12.26 -3.03
N TYR A 158 14.90 11.82 -1.86
CA TYR A 158 15.75 11.08 -0.92
C TYR A 158 15.05 9.86 -0.33
N THR A 159 15.84 8.80 -0.11
CA THR A 159 15.53 7.73 0.84
C THR A 159 16.20 8.05 2.17
N PHE A 160 15.40 8.06 3.22
CA PHE A 160 15.82 8.27 4.60
C PHE A 160 15.84 6.93 5.31
N THR A 161 17.00 6.54 5.82
CA THR A 161 17.14 5.38 6.72
C THR A 161 17.32 5.90 8.13
N VAL A 162 16.38 5.60 9.02
CA VAL A 162 16.39 6.01 10.43
C VAL A 162 16.72 4.79 11.29
N THR A 163 17.88 4.81 11.92
CA THR A 163 18.27 3.80 12.91
C THR A 163 17.94 4.30 14.30
N LEU A 164 17.12 3.57 15.03
CA LEU A 164 16.63 3.99 16.34
C LEU A 164 17.60 3.59 17.45
N PRO A 165 17.88 4.48 18.43
CA PRO A 165 18.43 4.06 19.71
C PRO A 165 17.48 3.10 20.44
N SER A 166 17.99 2.19 21.25
CA SER A 166 17.19 1.15 21.91
C SER A 166 16.05 1.68 22.80
N ALA A 167 16.18 2.89 23.32
CA ALA A 167 15.10 3.56 24.06
C ALA A 167 13.89 3.90 23.19
N LEU A 168 14.06 3.99 21.87
CA LEU A 168 13.03 4.39 20.91
C LEU A 168 12.48 3.22 20.07
N TYR A 169 12.85 1.98 20.39
CA TYR A 169 12.26 0.81 19.75
C TYR A 169 10.76 0.74 20.02
N PHE A 170 10.01 0.22 19.06
CA PHE A 170 8.57 0.02 19.17
C PHE A 170 8.16 -1.29 18.51
N ASP A 171 7.06 -1.87 18.99
CA ASP A 171 6.51 -3.10 18.43
C ASP A 171 5.35 -2.76 17.48
N VAL A 172 5.28 -3.47 16.36
CA VAL A 172 4.15 -3.43 15.41
C VAL A 172 3.58 -4.83 15.27
N SER A 173 2.28 -4.93 15.06
CA SER A 173 1.57 -6.18 14.76
C SER A 173 0.18 -5.90 14.22
N GLY A 174 -0.37 -6.81 13.41
CA GLY A 174 -1.68 -6.66 12.81
C GLY A 174 -1.77 -5.43 11.91
N ASP A 175 -2.89 -4.73 11.98
CA ASP A 175 -3.17 -3.57 11.15
C ASP A 175 -2.44 -2.33 11.68
N ILE A 176 -1.59 -1.76 10.87
CA ILE A 176 -0.85 -0.53 11.16
C ILE A 176 -1.13 0.54 10.10
N GLY A 177 -0.89 1.79 10.45
CA GLY A 177 -0.84 2.89 9.49
C GLY A 177 0.42 3.71 9.68
N TRP A 178 0.81 4.42 8.65
CA TRP A 178 1.93 5.36 8.72
C TRP A 178 1.64 6.62 7.90
N SER A 179 2.26 7.70 8.30
CA SER A 179 2.18 8.97 7.59
C SER A 179 3.52 9.67 7.63
N VAL A 180 3.88 10.28 6.53
CA VAL A 180 5.02 11.18 6.44
C VAL A 180 4.48 12.57 6.23
N VAL A 181 4.65 13.46 7.21
CA VAL A 181 4.09 14.81 7.19
C VAL A 181 5.15 15.86 7.37
N LYS A 182 4.84 17.05 6.89
CA LYS A 182 5.64 18.24 7.04
C LYS A 182 4.98 19.19 8.04
N PRO A 183 5.70 19.64 9.06
CA PRO A 183 5.12 20.53 10.07
C PRO A 183 4.97 22.01 9.65
N ASN A 184 5.39 22.37 8.44
CA ASN A 184 5.36 23.75 7.91
C ASN A 184 5.00 23.75 6.41
N ASN A 185 4.45 24.81 5.86
CA ASN A 185 4.00 24.99 4.46
C ASN A 185 5.11 24.95 3.38
N MET A 186 6.08 24.05 3.47
CA MET A 186 7.15 23.90 2.48
C MET A 186 6.85 22.66 1.65
N GLY A 187 7.04 22.65 0.35
CA GLY A 187 6.65 21.54 -0.50
C GLY A 187 7.27 20.18 -0.11
N LEU A 188 6.45 19.22 0.22
CA LEU A 188 6.83 17.83 0.44
C LEU A 188 6.04 16.96 -0.51
N TYR A 189 6.72 16.04 -1.17
CA TYR A 189 6.11 15.07 -2.05
C TYR A 189 6.23 13.69 -1.45
N PHE A 190 5.16 12.91 -1.51
CA PHE A 190 5.21 11.49 -1.24
C PHE A 190 5.57 10.75 -2.51
N VAL A 191 6.35 9.71 -2.37
CA VAL A 191 6.58 8.77 -3.45
C VAL A 191 5.56 7.67 -3.29
N THR A 192 4.60 7.64 -4.19
CA THR A 192 3.70 6.50 -4.34
C THR A 192 4.21 5.64 -5.48
N TRP A 193 4.14 4.33 -5.32
CA TRP A 193 4.50 3.39 -6.37
C TRP A 193 3.24 2.82 -6.99
N ASP A 194 3.07 3.03 -8.27
CA ASP A 194 1.86 2.58 -8.93
C ASP A 194 1.89 1.12 -9.37
N PHE A 195 3.02 0.65 -9.83
CA PHE A 195 2.99 -0.56 -10.64
C PHE A 195 3.78 -1.74 -10.08
N ASN A 196 4.68 -1.56 -9.14
CA ASN A 196 5.60 -2.61 -8.70
C ASN A 196 5.82 -2.66 -7.19
N ALA A 197 4.90 -2.16 -6.40
CA ALA A 197 4.96 -2.39 -4.96
C ALA A 197 4.73 -3.89 -4.69
N PRO A 198 5.62 -4.56 -3.96
CA PRO A 198 5.47 -5.99 -3.69
C PRO A 198 4.24 -6.29 -2.85
N ILE A 199 3.81 -5.36 -2.02
CA ILE A 199 2.58 -5.41 -1.23
C ILE A 199 2.04 -4.01 -1.03
N GLY A 200 0.71 -3.86 -0.85
CA GLY A 200 0.07 -2.58 -0.56
C GLY A 200 -1.42 -2.60 -0.81
N ARG A 201 -2.02 -1.42 -0.91
CA ARG A 201 -3.47 -1.25 -1.07
C ARG A 201 -3.76 -0.22 -2.18
N ARG A 202 -5.02 -0.20 -2.65
CA ARG A 202 -5.52 0.81 -3.60
C ARG A 202 -6.04 2.06 -2.92
N ASP A 203 -6.09 2.08 -1.61
CA ASP A 203 -6.74 3.11 -0.82
C ASP A 203 -5.84 3.61 0.30
N ALA A 204 -6.04 4.87 0.68
CA ALA A 204 -5.43 5.47 1.85
C ALA A 204 -6.41 6.43 2.53
N TYR A 205 -6.16 6.77 3.77
CA TYR A 205 -6.94 7.76 4.48
C TYR A 205 -6.46 9.18 4.17
N LEU A 206 -7.39 10.04 3.75
CA LEU A 206 -7.19 11.47 3.57
C LEU A 206 -7.95 12.25 4.64
N SER A 207 -7.30 13.23 5.24
CA SER A 207 -7.93 14.29 6.02
C SER A 207 -7.56 15.64 5.43
N ILE A 208 -8.56 16.50 5.19
CA ILE A 208 -8.37 17.88 4.70
C ILE A 208 -8.57 18.93 5.81
N ASP A 209 -8.80 18.49 7.04
CA ASP A 209 -9.08 19.33 8.21
C ASP A 209 -8.08 19.08 9.35
N GLY A 210 -6.88 18.67 8.97
CA GLY A 210 -5.82 18.39 9.89
C GLY A 210 -6.08 17.16 10.78
N GLY A 211 -6.72 16.08 10.24
CA GLY A 211 -7.00 14.82 10.94
C GLY A 211 -8.18 14.85 11.91
N SER A 212 -9.03 15.89 11.84
CA SER A 212 -10.25 15.94 12.63
C SER A 212 -11.33 15.03 12.07
N SER A 213 -11.31 14.82 10.74
CA SER A 213 -12.11 13.82 10.04
C SER A 213 -11.25 13.10 8.99
N TRP A 214 -11.67 11.90 8.63
CA TRP A 214 -10.94 11.05 7.70
C TRP A 214 -11.89 10.47 6.66
N GLU A 215 -11.44 10.50 5.41
CA GLU A 215 -12.09 9.87 4.28
C GLU A 215 -11.18 8.78 3.73
N LEU A 216 -11.72 7.58 3.50
CA LEU A 216 -11.02 6.54 2.78
C LEU A 216 -11.10 6.87 1.30
N THR A 217 -9.97 7.14 0.69
CA THR A 217 -9.86 7.55 -0.70
C THR A 217 -9.22 6.43 -1.50
N GLU A 218 -9.91 5.96 -2.51
CA GLU A 218 -9.36 5.03 -3.49
C GLU A 218 -8.60 5.79 -4.56
N PHE A 219 -7.46 5.27 -4.96
CA PHE A 219 -6.69 5.77 -6.07
C PHE A 219 -7.14 5.04 -7.34
N PHE A 220 -8.20 5.54 -7.96
CA PHE A 220 -8.74 4.96 -9.19
C PHE A 220 -7.68 4.94 -10.29
N GLY A 221 -7.58 3.80 -10.98
CA GLY A 221 -6.62 3.61 -12.04
C GLY A 221 -5.26 3.08 -11.60
N HIS A 222 -4.97 3.11 -10.30
CA HIS A 222 -3.69 2.67 -9.76
C HIS A 222 -3.86 1.34 -9.03
N PRO A 223 -3.10 0.31 -9.38
CA PRO A 223 -3.27 -1.04 -8.82
C PRO A 223 -2.95 -1.10 -7.33
N VAL A 224 -1.81 -0.56 -6.92
CA VAL A 224 -1.42 -0.45 -5.52
C VAL A 224 -0.72 0.88 -5.33
N ALA A 225 -1.32 1.81 -4.62
CA ALA A 225 -0.70 3.09 -4.28
C ALA A 225 -0.15 3.03 -2.85
N ASN A 226 1.17 3.16 -2.70
CA ASN A 226 1.81 3.04 -1.40
C ASN A 226 2.70 4.22 -1.10
N PHE A 227 2.57 4.74 0.11
CA PHE A 227 3.65 5.54 0.69
C PHE A 227 4.76 4.60 1.13
N THR A 228 5.91 4.66 0.45
CA THR A 228 6.99 3.72 0.66
C THR A 228 7.48 3.71 2.10
N ILE A 229 7.44 2.54 2.72
CA ILE A 229 7.97 2.29 4.07
C ILE A 229 8.62 0.91 4.13
N ARG A 230 9.73 0.82 4.84
CA ARG A 230 10.36 -0.44 5.20
C ARG A 230 10.61 -0.46 6.68
N LEU A 231 10.18 -1.52 7.36
CA LEU A 231 10.39 -1.73 8.78
C LEU A 231 11.40 -2.86 8.98
N ILE A 232 12.44 -2.58 9.74
CA ILE A 232 13.59 -3.47 9.96
C ILE A 232 13.80 -3.64 11.46
N GLY A 233 14.00 -4.88 11.89
CA GLY A 233 14.22 -5.16 13.30
C GLY A 233 14.21 -6.63 13.64
N ILE A 234 13.59 -7.01 14.76
CA ILE A 234 13.42 -8.41 15.16
C ILE A 234 11.98 -8.81 14.84
N PRO A 235 11.74 -9.62 13.79
CA PRO A 235 10.42 -10.16 13.53
C PRO A 235 9.90 -11.01 14.69
N ALA A 236 8.60 -10.97 14.94
CA ALA A 236 7.95 -11.80 15.96
C ALA A 236 7.80 -13.26 15.52
N SER A 237 7.89 -13.52 14.21
CA SER A 237 7.89 -14.86 13.62
C SER A 237 8.99 -14.98 12.58
N THR A 238 9.39 -16.20 12.24
CA THR A 238 10.24 -16.45 11.07
C THR A 238 9.44 -16.13 9.82
N ASN A 239 10.05 -15.38 8.90
CA ASN A 239 9.43 -14.98 7.65
C ASN A 239 10.16 -15.63 6.47
N ALA A 240 9.39 -15.90 5.44
CA ALA A 240 9.81 -16.45 4.16
C ALA A 240 9.46 -15.49 3.02
N THR A 241 9.93 -15.81 1.82
CA THR A 241 9.50 -15.17 0.58
C THR A 241 8.60 -16.12 -0.19
N LEU A 242 7.42 -15.66 -0.60
CA LEU A 242 6.52 -16.38 -1.49
C LEU A 242 6.48 -15.67 -2.84
N PHE A 243 6.69 -16.41 -3.93
CA PHE A 243 6.65 -15.85 -5.28
C PHE A 243 6.14 -16.91 -6.27
N GLY A 244 5.84 -16.49 -7.48
CA GLY A 244 5.42 -17.40 -8.54
C GLY A 244 4.88 -16.65 -9.76
N ASN A 245 4.41 -17.42 -10.72
CA ASN A 245 3.69 -16.89 -11.88
C ASN A 245 2.18 -16.92 -11.59
N VAL A 246 1.49 -15.92 -12.10
CA VAL A 246 0.02 -15.87 -12.10
C VAL A 246 -0.45 -15.77 -13.56
N GLY A 247 -1.17 -16.79 -14.02
CA GLY A 247 -1.86 -16.77 -15.29
C GLY A 247 -3.16 -15.97 -15.12
N LEU A 248 -3.20 -14.78 -15.72
CA LEU A 248 -4.41 -13.98 -15.84
C LEU A 248 -5.04 -14.33 -17.18
N GLU A 249 -6.02 -15.23 -17.16
CA GLU A 249 -6.64 -15.77 -18.39
C GLU A 249 -7.15 -14.60 -19.26
N ASP A 250 -6.80 -14.63 -20.55
CA ASP A 250 -7.14 -13.66 -21.60
C ASP A 250 -6.61 -12.24 -21.46
N PHE A 251 -5.95 -11.90 -20.38
CA PHE A 251 -5.43 -10.56 -20.19
C PHE A 251 -4.15 -10.36 -21.01
N GLY A 252 -4.30 -9.65 -22.13
CA GLY A 252 -3.22 -9.44 -23.09
C GLY A 252 -2.50 -8.12 -23.00
N PHE A 253 -2.90 -7.27 -22.08
CA PHE A 253 -2.47 -5.89 -22.04
C PHE A 253 -1.02 -5.72 -21.55
N ALA A 254 -0.21 -5.03 -22.35
CA ALA A 254 1.06 -4.48 -21.93
C ALA A 254 0.82 -3.17 -21.20
N VAL A 255 1.03 -3.18 -19.89
CA VAL A 255 1.09 -1.93 -19.16
C VAL A 255 2.15 -1.04 -19.78
N GLN A 256 1.71 -0.02 -20.50
CA GLN A 256 2.59 1.08 -20.82
C GLN A 256 2.60 2.01 -19.61
N PRO A 257 3.73 2.23 -18.95
CA PRO A 257 3.80 3.25 -17.92
C PRO A 257 3.32 4.58 -18.52
N PRO A 258 2.56 5.40 -17.77
CA PRO A 258 2.09 6.68 -18.25
C PRO A 258 3.28 7.49 -18.77
N LYS A 259 3.18 7.96 -20.00
CA LYS A 259 4.25 8.72 -20.66
C LYS A 259 4.46 10.10 -20.03
N ASP A 260 3.46 10.58 -19.28
CA ASP A 260 3.48 11.88 -18.63
C ASP A 260 2.61 11.83 -17.37
N THR A 261 3.19 12.20 -16.24
CA THR A 261 2.50 12.29 -14.95
C THR A 261 1.47 13.45 -14.88
N SER A 262 1.38 14.26 -15.92
CA SER A 262 0.41 15.36 -16.01
C SER A 262 -0.94 14.98 -16.60
N GLU A 263 -1.07 13.76 -17.16
CA GLU A 263 -2.31 13.29 -17.79
C GLU A 263 -2.88 12.10 -17.01
N PRO A 264 -3.78 12.31 -16.04
CA PRO A 264 -4.38 11.25 -15.24
C PRO A 264 -5.31 10.31 -16.03
N GLU A 265 -5.57 10.61 -17.30
CA GLU A 265 -6.58 9.90 -18.11
C GLU A 265 -6.05 8.69 -18.88
N ASN A 266 -4.74 8.38 -18.79
CA ASN A 266 -4.12 7.27 -19.54
C ASN A 266 -3.42 6.24 -18.63
N ASP A 267 -3.82 6.14 -17.38
CA ASP A 267 -3.24 5.16 -16.48
C ASP A 267 -3.75 3.77 -16.85
N ALA A 268 -2.84 2.95 -17.37
CA ALA A 268 -3.13 1.57 -17.63
C ALA A 268 -3.51 0.85 -16.33
N PHE A 269 -4.68 0.24 -16.31
CA PHE A 269 -5.12 -0.57 -15.18
C PHE A 269 -4.28 -1.84 -15.08
N LEU A 270 -3.61 -2.04 -13.95
CA LEU A 270 -3.05 -3.33 -13.59
C LEU A 270 -3.99 -4.03 -12.61
N PRO A 271 -4.26 -5.31 -12.82
CA PRO A 271 -5.04 -6.08 -11.86
C PRO A 271 -4.33 -6.15 -10.52
N MET A 272 -5.09 -6.04 -9.44
CA MET A 272 -4.59 -6.29 -8.09
C MET A 272 -4.79 -7.76 -7.74
N LEU A 273 -3.70 -8.43 -7.37
CA LEU A 273 -3.74 -9.80 -6.89
C LEU A 273 -3.91 -9.80 -5.37
N GLU A 274 -4.99 -10.41 -4.91
CA GLU A 274 -5.23 -10.75 -3.52
C GLU A 274 -4.71 -12.16 -3.24
N VAL A 275 -3.88 -12.31 -2.21
CA VAL A 275 -3.30 -13.60 -1.79
C VAL A 275 -3.63 -13.82 -0.32
N GLU A 276 -4.46 -14.79 -0.03
CA GLU A 276 -4.82 -15.17 1.33
C GLU A 276 -4.06 -16.41 1.78
N LEU A 277 -3.41 -16.32 2.94
CA LEU A 277 -2.93 -17.48 3.66
C LEU A 277 -4.07 -17.98 4.54
N ARG A 278 -4.52 -19.20 4.34
CA ARG A 278 -5.61 -19.83 5.08
C ARG A 278 -5.13 -20.99 5.92
N GLN A 279 -5.80 -21.29 7.00
CA GLN A 279 -5.56 -22.52 7.76
C GLN A 279 -5.87 -23.75 6.89
N PRO A 280 -4.98 -24.73 6.80
CA PRO A 280 -5.16 -25.89 5.92
C PRO A 280 -6.51 -26.60 6.12
N GLY A 281 -7.22 -26.85 5.01
CA GLY A 281 -8.53 -27.50 5.00
C GLY A 281 -9.68 -26.60 5.49
N THR A 282 -9.48 -25.29 5.58
CA THR A 282 -10.51 -24.34 6.01
C THR A 282 -10.49 -23.06 5.18
N SER A 283 -11.56 -22.26 5.27
CA SER A 283 -11.61 -20.88 4.73
C SER A 283 -11.15 -19.82 5.74
N ASN A 284 -10.58 -20.21 6.90
CA ASN A 284 -10.13 -19.24 7.90
C ASN A 284 -8.86 -18.54 7.45
N VAL A 285 -8.97 -17.26 7.14
CA VAL A 285 -7.85 -16.42 6.71
C VAL A 285 -6.94 -16.10 7.89
N VAL A 286 -5.65 -16.42 7.75
CA VAL A 286 -4.59 -16.05 8.68
C VAL A 286 -4.03 -14.68 8.35
N ARG A 287 -3.83 -14.41 7.05
CA ARG A 287 -3.32 -13.14 6.54
C ARG A 287 -3.71 -12.97 5.07
N THR A 288 -3.99 -11.73 4.69
CA THR A 288 -4.20 -11.31 3.30
C THR A 288 -3.07 -10.39 2.87
N PHE A 289 -2.60 -10.57 1.64
CA PHE A 289 -1.68 -9.67 0.95
C PHE A 289 -2.36 -9.16 -0.30
N TYR A 290 -2.07 -7.92 -0.65
CA TYR A 290 -2.42 -7.32 -1.93
C TYR A 290 -1.13 -6.95 -2.64
N THR A 291 -1.01 -7.34 -3.90
CA THR A 291 0.17 -7.06 -4.74
C THR A 291 -0.25 -6.83 -6.17
N THR A 292 0.54 -6.08 -6.90
CA THR A 292 0.39 -5.95 -8.34
C THR A 292 1.32 -6.92 -9.04
N PRO A 293 0.82 -7.79 -9.92
CA PRO A 293 1.67 -8.69 -10.69
C PRO A 293 2.61 -7.95 -11.63
N TYR A 294 3.84 -8.43 -11.74
CA TYR A 294 4.81 -7.93 -12.72
C TYR A 294 4.50 -8.47 -14.10
N ALA A 295 4.32 -7.59 -15.07
CA ALA A 295 4.22 -7.98 -16.47
C ALA A 295 5.61 -8.07 -17.12
N THR A 296 5.88 -9.18 -17.80
CA THR A 296 7.09 -9.37 -18.61
C THR A 296 6.68 -9.69 -20.03
N GLU A 297 7.06 -8.84 -20.98
CA GLU A 297 6.81 -9.08 -22.40
C GLU A 297 7.60 -10.31 -22.88
N GLN A 298 6.89 -11.20 -23.54
CA GLN A 298 7.45 -12.41 -24.15
C GLN A 298 7.87 -12.16 -25.61
N PRO A 299 8.75 -12.99 -26.20
CA PRO A 299 9.19 -12.81 -27.59
C PRO A 299 8.07 -12.86 -28.64
N ASP A 300 6.91 -13.41 -28.31
CA ASP A 300 5.74 -13.49 -29.19
C ASP A 300 4.78 -12.29 -29.01
N GLY A 301 5.13 -11.33 -28.14
CA GLY A 301 4.33 -10.15 -27.82
C GLY A 301 3.27 -10.38 -26.73
N SER A 302 3.14 -11.59 -26.20
CA SER A 302 2.30 -11.86 -25.02
C SER A 302 2.95 -11.39 -23.72
N HIS A 303 2.20 -11.36 -22.63
CA HIS A 303 2.70 -10.99 -21.30
C HIS A 303 2.62 -12.18 -20.35
N ALA A 304 3.70 -12.40 -19.61
CA ALA A 304 3.71 -13.27 -18.44
C ALA A 304 3.65 -12.40 -17.19
N TYR A 305 2.83 -12.81 -16.23
CA TYR A 305 2.68 -12.12 -14.96
C TYR A 305 3.31 -12.94 -13.84
N SER A 306 3.99 -12.27 -12.94
CA SER A 306 4.59 -12.88 -11.74
C SER A 306 4.32 -12.02 -10.52
N TYR A 307 4.38 -12.61 -9.34
CA TYR A 307 4.20 -11.91 -8.08
C TYR A 307 5.32 -12.25 -7.09
N LEU A 308 5.51 -11.35 -6.12
CA LEU A 308 6.50 -11.52 -5.05
C LEU A 308 5.96 -10.96 -3.73
N LEU A 309 5.91 -11.79 -2.71
CA LEU A 309 5.58 -11.41 -1.34
C LEU A 309 6.82 -11.59 -0.46
N PRO A 310 7.53 -10.52 -0.08
CA PRO A 310 8.86 -10.61 0.54
C PRO A 310 8.84 -11.02 2.00
N VAL A 311 7.71 -10.86 2.71
CA VAL A 311 7.61 -11.08 4.16
C VAL A 311 6.35 -11.88 4.49
N VAL A 312 6.41 -13.18 4.28
CA VAL A 312 5.32 -14.14 4.55
C VAL A 312 5.68 -14.98 5.77
N PRO A 313 4.80 -15.15 6.77
CA PRO A 313 5.10 -16.03 7.91
C PRO A 313 5.38 -17.46 7.46
N GLU A 314 6.42 -18.08 7.99
CA GLU A 314 6.66 -19.51 7.76
C GLU A 314 5.51 -20.36 8.33
N GLY A 315 5.12 -21.38 7.59
CA GLY A 315 4.01 -22.25 7.98
C GLY A 315 3.53 -23.15 6.84
N THR A 316 2.46 -23.88 7.10
CA THR A 316 1.73 -24.62 6.05
C THR A 316 0.35 -23.98 5.92
N TYR A 317 -0.04 -23.65 4.69
CA TYR A 317 -1.25 -22.92 4.37
C TYR A 317 -1.97 -23.51 3.17
N ASP A 318 -3.28 -23.31 3.10
CA ASP A 318 -3.98 -23.24 1.84
C ASP A 318 -3.85 -21.81 1.35
N ILE A 319 -3.34 -21.61 0.13
CA ILE A 319 -3.11 -20.26 -0.41
C ILE A 319 -4.18 -19.99 -1.46
N ALA A 320 -5.02 -19.00 -1.17
CA ALA A 320 -6.05 -18.56 -2.10
C ALA A 320 -5.58 -17.33 -2.87
N PHE A 321 -5.75 -17.35 -4.17
CA PHE A 321 -5.41 -16.28 -5.09
C PHE A 321 -6.68 -15.78 -5.78
N ARG A 322 -6.83 -14.47 -5.88
CA ARG A 322 -7.90 -13.80 -6.60
C ARG A 322 -7.38 -12.51 -7.20
N ALA A 323 -7.85 -12.14 -8.36
CA ALA A 323 -7.63 -10.82 -8.92
C ALA A 323 -8.99 -10.21 -9.31
N ASP A 324 -9.05 -8.94 -9.64
CA ASP A 324 -10.26 -8.13 -9.84
C ASP A 324 -11.46 -8.90 -10.44
N HIS A 325 -11.45 -9.20 -11.74
CA HIS A 325 -12.50 -9.93 -12.44
C HIS A 325 -12.14 -11.39 -12.75
N TRP A 326 -11.19 -11.96 -12.01
CA TRP A 326 -10.82 -13.39 -12.08
C TRP A 326 -11.32 -14.16 -10.88
N LEU A 327 -11.79 -15.37 -11.15
CA LEU A 327 -12.26 -16.31 -10.13
C LEU A 327 -11.13 -16.73 -9.19
N ARG A 328 -11.48 -16.92 -7.92
CA ARG A 328 -10.52 -17.43 -6.91
C ARG A 328 -10.04 -18.84 -7.23
N LYS A 329 -8.74 -19.05 -6.97
CA LYS A 329 -8.10 -20.36 -6.96
C LYS A 329 -7.39 -20.62 -5.65
N VAL A 330 -7.52 -21.85 -5.12
CA VAL A 330 -6.87 -22.26 -3.86
C VAL A 330 -5.85 -23.36 -4.16
N VAL A 331 -4.59 -23.11 -3.75
CA VAL A 331 -3.51 -24.12 -3.77
C VAL A 331 -3.37 -24.68 -2.36
N PRO A 332 -3.79 -25.94 -2.12
CA PRO A 332 -3.86 -26.48 -0.77
C PRO A 332 -2.49 -26.98 -0.26
N ASN A 333 -2.32 -26.94 1.07
CA ASN A 333 -1.19 -27.55 1.81
C ASN A 333 0.19 -27.08 1.36
N VAL A 334 0.35 -25.81 1.01
CA VAL A 334 1.64 -25.22 0.66
C VAL A 334 2.49 -25.02 1.91
N THR A 335 3.70 -25.60 1.93
CA THR A 335 4.67 -25.32 2.98
C THR A 335 5.52 -24.11 2.58
N VAL A 336 5.34 -23.02 3.30
CA VAL A 336 6.11 -21.79 3.15
C VAL A 336 7.25 -21.81 4.17
N ALA A 337 8.48 -21.99 3.68
CA ALA A 337 9.69 -22.04 4.50
C ALA A 337 10.84 -21.39 3.73
N THR A 338 11.49 -20.40 4.33
CA THR A 338 12.57 -19.57 3.74
C THR A 338 12.19 -18.97 2.39
N VAL A 339 11.92 -19.81 1.37
CA VAL A 339 11.48 -19.43 0.02
C VAL A 339 10.45 -20.46 -0.44
N ALA A 340 9.32 -20.03 -0.95
CA ALA A 340 8.30 -20.89 -1.55
C ALA A 340 7.90 -20.33 -2.93
N MET A 341 7.70 -21.23 -3.91
CA MET A 341 7.23 -20.89 -5.25
C MET A 341 5.87 -21.54 -5.48
N VAL A 342 4.90 -20.75 -5.88
CA VAL A 342 3.53 -21.22 -6.19
C VAL A 342 3.06 -20.52 -7.46
N ASP A 343 2.83 -21.29 -8.51
CA ASP A 343 2.22 -20.83 -9.75
C ASP A 343 0.71 -21.10 -9.69
N VAL A 344 -0.09 -20.20 -10.28
CA VAL A 344 -1.56 -20.30 -10.32
C VAL A 344 -2.12 -19.71 -11.61
N ASP A 345 -3.17 -20.31 -12.15
CA ASP A 345 -3.94 -19.78 -13.28
C ASP A 345 -5.34 -19.39 -12.79
N LEU A 346 -5.74 -18.15 -13.05
CA LEU A 346 -7.01 -17.59 -12.63
C LEU A 346 -7.98 -17.49 -13.82
N PRO A 347 -9.14 -18.19 -13.82
CA PRO A 347 -10.16 -18.06 -14.84
C PRO A 347 -10.83 -16.69 -14.80
N ASN A 348 -11.15 -16.15 -15.97
CA ASN A 348 -11.67 -14.79 -16.17
C ASN A 348 -13.20 -14.71 -16.11
N ALA A 349 -13.77 -13.49 -16.02
CA ALA A 349 -15.15 -13.04 -16.19
C ALA A 349 -16.05 -12.95 -14.94
N ASP A 350 -15.48 -12.93 -13.74
CA ASP A 350 -16.16 -12.57 -12.49
C ASP A 350 -16.23 -11.02 -12.36
N ILE A 351 -17.12 -10.38 -13.14
CA ILE A 351 -17.16 -8.91 -13.29
C ILE A 351 -17.70 -8.22 -12.03
N ASP A 352 -18.68 -8.83 -11.36
CA ASP A 352 -19.29 -8.27 -10.14
C ASP A 352 -18.59 -8.71 -8.86
N GLY A 353 -17.64 -9.63 -8.96
CA GLY A 353 -16.75 -10.02 -7.88
C GLY A 353 -17.38 -10.99 -6.87
N ASP A 354 -18.41 -11.74 -7.23
CA ASP A 354 -19.08 -12.68 -6.34
C ASP A 354 -18.49 -14.11 -6.38
N ASN A 355 -17.42 -14.31 -7.15
CA ASN A 355 -16.69 -15.56 -7.36
C ASN A 355 -17.45 -16.59 -8.21
N GLU A 356 -18.42 -16.17 -9.01
CA GLU A 356 -19.19 -16.98 -9.96
C GLU A 356 -19.35 -16.21 -11.29
N VAL A 357 -19.35 -16.87 -12.43
CA VAL A 357 -19.64 -16.23 -13.72
C VAL A 357 -21.10 -16.45 -14.09
N THR A 358 -21.94 -15.45 -13.94
CA THR A 358 -23.41 -15.55 -13.98
C THR A 358 -24.07 -14.52 -14.92
N LEU A 359 -25.40 -14.42 -14.82
CA LEU A 359 -26.17 -13.38 -15.50
C LEU A 359 -25.93 -11.98 -14.94
N PHE A 360 -25.38 -11.86 -13.73
CA PHE A 360 -25.06 -10.58 -13.14
C PHE A 360 -23.81 -9.98 -13.80
N ASP A 361 -22.82 -10.81 -14.09
CA ASP A 361 -21.64 -10.41 -14.88
C ASP A 361 -22.01 -10.01 -16.29
N PHE A 362 -22.90 -10.77 -16.92
CA PHE A 362 -23.46 -10.40 -18.22
C PHE A 362 -24.18 -9.04 -18.16
N GLY A 363 -24.95 -8.79 -17.11
CA GLY A 363 -25.61 -7.49 -16.89
C GLY A 363 -24.63 -6.35 -16.75
N ALA A 364 -23.55 -6.55 -16.00
CA ALA A 364 -22.48 -5.57 -15.80
C ALA A 364 -21.71 -5.27 -17.10
N LEU A 365 -21.38 -6.32 -17.88
CA LEU A 365 -20.76 -6.17 -19.20
C LEU A 365 -21.65 -5.39 -20.17
N VAL A 366 -22.93 -5.72 -20.25
CA VAL A 366 -23.88 -5.01 -21.12
C VAL A 366 -24.02 -3.54 -20.75
N ALA A 367 -23.99 -3.21 -19.45
CA ALA A 367 -24.06 -1.82 -18.99
C ALA A 367 -22.82 -0.99 -19.43
N ALA A 368 -21.65 -1.63 -19.53
CA ALA A 368 -20.42 -1.01 -19.99
C ALA A 368 -20.16 -1.15 -21.50
N PHE A 369 -20.98 -1.93 -22.23
CA PHE A 369 -20.71 -2.29 -23.61
C PHE A 369 -20.57 -1.08 -24.55
N GLY A 370 -19.49 -1.07 -25.34
CA GLY A 370 -19.13 -0.01 -26.27
C GLY A 370 -18.45 1.22 -25.60
N SER A 371 -18.10 1.12 -24.30
CA SER A 371 -17.36 2.18 -23.62
C SER A 371 -15.85 2.01 -23.83
N LEU A 372 -15.16 3.13 -23.72
CA LEU A 372 -13.72 3.26 -23.67
C LEU A 372 -13.32 3.71 -22.26
N ALA A 373 -12.07 3.48 -21.87
CA ALA A 373 -11.52 4.01 -20.62
C ALA A 373 -11.75 5.54 -20.55
N GLY A 374 -12.32 5.99 -19.42
CA GLY A 374 -12.71 7.40 -19.20
C GLY A 374 -14.16 7.72 -19.53
N ASP A 375 -14.94 6.86 -20.19
CA ASP A 375 -16.37 7.06 -20.42
C ASP A 375 -17.17 6.92 -19.11
N LEU A 376 -18.33 7.62 -19.02
CA LEU A 376 -19.17 7.59 -17.81
C LEU A 376 -19.74 6.21 -17.46
N ASN A 377 -19.88 5.32 -18.45
CA ASN A 377 -20.34 3.93 -18.25
C ASN A 377 -19.19 2.92 -18.28
N TRP A 378 -17.95 3.39 -18.27
CA TRP A 378 -16.77 2.54 -18.19
C TRP A 378 -16.78 1.70 -16.90
N ASN A 379 -16.52 0.43 -17.06
CA ASN A 379 -16.30 -0.51 -15.96
C ASN A 379 -15.05 -1.33 -16.26
N PHE A 380 -14.00 -1.09 -15.53
CA PHE A 380 -12.72 -1.80 -15.66
C PHE A 380 -12.90 -3.34 -15.60
N ASN A 381 -13.76 -3.84 -14.71
CA ASN A 381 -13.98 -5.28 -14.58
C ASN A 381 -14.72 -5.90 -15.78
N ALA A 382 -15.30 -5.08 -16.67
CA ALA A 382 -15.95 -5.55 -17.88
C ALA A 382 -15.03 -5.57 -19.11
N ASP A 383 -13.85 -4.93 -19.02
CA ASP A 383 -12.76 -5.03 -19.98
C ASP A 383 -11.92 -6.28 -19.64
N LEU A 384 -12.35 -7.41 -20.16
CA LEU A 384 -11.85 -8.72 -19.76
C LEU A 384 -10.52 -9.09 -20.43
N ASP A 385 -10.20 -8.48 -21.58
CA ASP A 385 -8.93 -8.70 -22.28
C ASP A 385 -7.90 -7.58 -22.03
N GLY A 386 -8.33 -6.49 -21.38
CA GLY A 386 -7.47 -5.40 -20.94
C GLY A 386 -7.06 -4.44 -22.05
N ASP A 387 -7.83 -4.34 -23.14
CA ASP A 387 -7.51 -3.48 -24.28
C ASP A 387 -8.04 -2.03 -24.14
N LEU A 388 -8.64 -1.69 -22.99
CA LEU A 388 -9.27 -0.42 -22.64
C LEU A 388 -10.59 -0.11 -23.38
N GLU A 389 -11.22 -1.14 -23.96
CA GLU A 389 -12.52 -1.06 -24.61
C GLU A 389 -13.40 -2.22 -24.13
N VAL A 390 -14.70 -2.03 -23.94
CA VAL A 390 -15.65 -3.11 -23.67
C VAL A 390 -16.37 -3.50 -24.96
N THR A 391 -16.02 -4.64 -25.54
CA THR A 391 -16.38 -5.03 -26.89
C THR A 391 -16.97 -6.44 -27.01
N LEU A 392 -17.06 -6.95 -28.23
CA LEU A 392 -17.46 -8.34 -28.50
C LEU A 392 -16.38 -9.36 -28.07
N PHE A 393 -15.14 -8.93 -27.88
CA PHE A 393 -14.07 -9.81 -27.39
C PHE A 393 -14.31 -10.16 -25.93
N ASP A 394 -14.61 -9.17 -25.11
CA ASP A 394 -14.97 -9.35 -23.68
C ASP A 394 -16.23 -10.21 -23.54
N PHE A 395 -17.24 -9.94 -24.38
CA PHE A 395 -18.43 -10.79 -24.43
C PHE A 395 -18.09 -12.25 -24.78
N GLY A 396 -17.16 -12.47 -25.70
CA GLY A 396 -16.67 -13.79 -26.07
C GLY A 396 -16.01 -14.54 -24.91
N ILE A 397 -15.21 -13.83 -24.11
CA ILE A 397 -14.58 -14.34 -22.88
C ILE A 397 -15.64 -14.73 -21.85
N LEU A 398 -16.57 -13.83 -21.57
CA LEU A 398 -17.68 -14.10 -20.64
C LEU A 398 -18.51 -15.31 -21.04
N VAL A 399 -18.90 -15.41 -22.31
CA VAL A 399 -19.69 -16.55 -22.80
C VAL A 399 -18.95 -17.88 -22.68
N ARG A 400 -17.64 -17.88 -22.95
CA ARG A 400 -16.79 -19.06 -22.79
C ARG A 400 -16.73 -19.55 -21.35
N ASN A 401 -16.64 -18.61 -20.38
CA ASN A 401 -16.46 -18.89 -18.98
C ASN A 401 -17.76 -18.92 -18.18
N PHE A 402 -18.93 -18.74 -18.87
CA PHE A 402 -20.25 -18.69 -18.23
C PHE A 402 -20.58 -19.97 -17.46
N GLY A 403 -20.93 -19.82 -16.19
CA GLY A 403 -21.23 -20.91 -15.26
C GLY A 403 -20.03 -21.48 -14.52
N LEU A 404 -18.83 -20.89 -14.68
CA LEU A 404 -17.69 -21.21 -13.82
C LEU A 404 -17.93 -20.66 -12.42
N ILE A 405 -17.38 -21.37 -11.42
CA ILE A 405 -17.38 -21.00 -10.01
C ILE A 405 -15.96 -21.13 -9.51
N GLY A 406 -15.48 -20.11 -8.80
CA GLY A 406 -14.16 -20.14 -8.19
C GLY A 406 -14.11 -21.02 -6.94
N ASP A 407 -12.93 -21.33 -6.47
CA ASP A 407 -12.72 -22.11 -5.24
C ASP A 407 -13.19 -21.30 -4.01
N GLU A 408 -13.71 -22.00 -2.97
CA GLU A 408 -14.19 -21.38 -1.73
C GLU A 408 -13.07 -20.87 -0.83
#